data_e028f2a13611c7f0745e3c351e6cfd8a
#
_entry.id   e028f2a13611c7f0745e3c351e6cfd8a
#
_cell.length_a   1.000
_cell.length_b   1.000
_cell.length_c   1.000
_cell.angle_alpha   90.00
_cell.angle_beta   90.00
_cell.angle_gamma   90.00
#
_symmetry.space_group_name_H-M   'P 1'
#
loop_
_entity.id
_entity.type
_entity.pdbx_description
1 polymer ?
#
loop_
_entity_poly.entity_id
_entity_poly.type
_entity_poly.pdbx_seq_one_letter_code
_entity_poly.pdbx_strand_id
1 'polypeptide(L)'
;MDRRKFILGAGLGIAAAASPISLFGKNDAPAQIKRSGRLKLKFFPYELKLKHAFNLAKYSRTTTPDVQVELEYDGVVGYGECSMPPYLGESVESVCKFLGSLNLEQFTDPFRKEDILAYVESVAPNNRAAKAGVDIALHDLLGKLMGQPWYKIWGLNPEKAPLTTCTIGIDTDEVVRQKMTETYDFKLIKVKMGLGGIEKDKHLYELVRSIRPDIKLYVDANQGWKTKEEALEMAEWLADKDCLFVEQPLEKEKPLDDTAWLTERSPLPIVADEAFQRLPDIRRFHGVYSGINIKLMKSTGMNEAYKMVTLARALDMKIMVGCMTETSCAVTAAAQLSPLCDWADL
;
A
#
# COMPACT_ATOMS: atom_id res chain seq x y z
N MET A 1 24.31 27.25 23.12
CA MET A 1 25.18 26.06 23.18
C MET A 1 24.84 25.22 21.94
N ASP A 2 25.83 25.02 21.06
CA ASP A 2 25.59 24.32 19.77
C ASP A 2 25.31 22.84 20.02
N ARG A 3 24.17 22.32 19.51
CA ARG A 3 23.74 20.92 19.66
C ARG A 3 24.77 19.90 19.18
N ARG A 4 25.62 20.26 18.21
CA ARG A 4 26.75 19.44 17.73
C ARG A 4 27.86 19.27 18.77
N LYS A 5 28.10 20.29 19.57
CA LYS A 5 29.09 20.23 20.65
C LYS A 5 28.63 19.43 21.87
N PHE A 6 27.30 19.37 22.09
CA PHE A 6 26.72 18.56 23.15
C PHE A 6 26.86 17.04 22.87
N ILE A 7 26.62 16.61 21.64
CA ILE A 7 26.75 15.19 21.25
C ILE A 7 28.21 14.73 21.31
N LEU A 8 29.19 15.59 20.94
CA LEU A 8 30.62 15.29 21.04
C LEU A 8 31.10 15.28 22.49
N GLY A 9 30.56 16.14 23.36
CA GLY A 9 30.90 16.19 24.78
C GLY A 9 30.38 15.00 25.60
N ALA A 10 29.20 14.46 25.25
CA ALA A 10 28.60 13.30 25.92
C ALA A 10 29.36 11.99 25.59
N GLY A 11 29.98 11.90 24.42
CA GLY A 11 30.78 10.72 24.00
C GLY A 11 32.12 10.61 24.69
N LEU A 12 32.70 11.70 25.24
CA LEU A 12 34.00 11.71 25.90
C LEU A 12 33.96 11.55 27.42
N GLY A 13 32.75 11.65 28.03
CA GLY A 13 32.57 11.56 29.48
C GLY A 13 32.47 10.14 30.06
N ILE A 14 32.33 9.12 29.24
CA ILE A 14 32.16 7.71 29.69
C ILE A 14 33.49 6.92 29.71
N ALA A 15 34.57 7.51 29.23
CA ALA A 15 35.88 6.81 29.12
C ALA A 15 36.76 6.84 30.38
N ALA A 16 36.29 7.40 31.52
CA ALA A 16 37.15 7.67 32.68
C ALA A 16 36.87 6.85 33.94
N ALA A 17 36.10 5.78 33.90
CA ALA A 17 35.85 4.95 35.08
C ALA A 17 35.69 3.45 34.74
N ALA A 18 36.74 2.83 34.21
CA ALA A 18 36.85 1.38 34.21
C ALA A 18 38.32 0.96 34.42
N SER A 19 38.60 0.47 35.62
CA SER A 19 39.81 -0.29 35.92
C SER A 19 39.84 -1.62 35.16
N PRO A 20 41.03 -2.17 34.81
CA PRO A 20 41.14 -3.21 33.82
C PRO A 20 40.77 -4.57 34.37
N ILE A 21 39.72 -5.19 33.92
CA ILE A 21 39.59 -6.63 33.92
C ILE A 21 39.83 -7.10 32.48
N SER A 22 41.05 -7.52 32.18
CA SER A 22 41.44 -8.16 30.94
C SER A 22 40.92 -9.61 30.92
N LEU A 23 39.70 -9.81 30.47
CA LEU A 23 39.09 -11.15 30.26
C LEU A 23 38.16 -11.22 29.04
N PHE A 24 38.45 -10.45 28.03
CA PHE A 24 37.86 -10.68 26.71
C PHE A 24 38.96 -10.77 25.69
N GLY A 25 39.04 -11.94 25.03
CA GLY A 25 39.90 -12.16 23.90
C GLY A 25 39.71 -11.05 22.86
N LYS A 26 40.72 -10.81 22.03
CA LYS A 26 40.68 -9.86 20.91
C LYS A 26 39.35 -10.07 20.16
N ASN A 27 38.42 -9.18 20.40
CA ASN A 27 37.29 -9.04 19.50
C ASN A 27 37.87 -8.51 18.19
N ASP A 28 38.13 -9.39 17.26
CA ASP A 28 38.22 -9.03 15.87
C ASP A 28 36.89 -8.36 15.55
N ALA A 29 36.90 -7.05 15.39
CA ALA A 29 35.76 -6.34 14.84
C ALA A 29 35.35 -7.08 13.57
N PRO A 30 34.05 -7.38 13.36
CA PRO A 30 33.68 -8.11 12.19
C PRO A 30 34.25 -7.41 10.98
N ALA A 31 35.03 -8.15 10.18
CA ALA A 31 35.71 -7.61 9.02
C ALA A 31 34.70 -6.76 8.25
N GLN A 32 34.95 -5.46 8.19
CA GLN A 32 34.14 -4.58 7.34
C GLN A 32 34.34 -5.10 5.93
N ILE A 33 33.32 -5.83 5.43
CA ILE A 33 33.27 -6.21 4.02
C ILE A 33 33.32 -4.89 3.27
N LYS A 34 34.47 -4.58 2.62
CA LYS A 34 34.58 -3.43 1.75
C LYS A 34 33.63 -3.65 0.58
N ARG A 35 32.40 -3.19 0.73
CA ARG A 35 31.43 -3.16 -0.35
C ARG A 35 31.88 -2.05 -1.30
N SER A 36 32.22 -2.41 -2.52
CA SER A 36 32.68 -1.48 -3.57
C SER A 36 31.63 -1.38 -4.69
N GLY A 37 30.50 -2.02 -4.51
CA GLY A 37 29.43 -2.06 -5.47
C GLY A 37 28.77 -0.71 -5.71
N ARG A 38 28.06 -0.65 -6.83
CA ARG A 38 27.17 0.46 -7.20
C ARG A 38 25.78 -0.13 -7.43
N LEU A 39 24.74 0.64 -7.15
CA LEU A 39 23.39 0.23 -7.46
C LEU A 39 23.18 0.17 -8.97
N LYS A 40 22.83 -1.00 -9.48
CA LYS A 40 22.51 -1.21 -10.90
C LYS A 40 21.03 -1.48 -11.05
N LEU A 41 20.39 -0.69 -11.92
CA LEU A 41 18.97 -0.79 -12.22
C LEU A 41 18.77 -1.54 -13.53
N LYS A 42 17.88 -2.54 -13.53
CA LYS A 42 17.31 -3.16 -14.71
C LYS A 42 15.79 -3.16 -14.59
N PHE A 43 15.11 -3.10 -15.72
CA PHE A 43 13.65 -3.16 -15.77
C PHE A 43 13.18 -3.73 -17.10
N PHE A 44 12.03 -4.36 -17.10
CA PHE A 44 11.45 -4.93 -18.30
C PHE A 44 9.92 -4.94 -18.23
N PRO A 45 9.24 -4.66 -19.36
CA PRO A 45 7.79 -4.76 -19.44
C PRO A 45 7.32 -6.19 -19.19
N TYR A 46 6.16 -6.30 -18.54
CA TYR A 46 5.48 -7.55 -18.27
C TYR A 46 3.97 -7.37 -18.45
N GLU A 47 3.27 -8.40 -18.90
CA GLU A 47 1.81 -8.39 -18.98
C GLU A 47 1.24 -9.49 -18.09
N LEU A 48 0.46 -9.09 -17.09
CA LEU A 48 -0.28 -10.02 -16.23
C LEU A 48 -1.57 -10.46 -16.93
N LYS A 49 -1.77 -11.77 -17.04
CA LYS A 49 -3.04 -12.36 -17.48
C LYS A 49 -3.93 -12.61 -16.27
N LEU A 50 -5.14 -12.10 -16.32
CA LEU A 50 -6.13 -12.28 -15.26
C LEU A 50 -6.84 -13.63 -15.42
N LYS A 51 -7.07 -14.32 -14.31
CA LYS A 51 -7.87 -15.57 -14.30
C LYS A 51 -9.31 -15.35 -14.76
N HIS A 52 -9.88 -14.21 -14.34
CA HIS A 52 -11.23 -13.75 -14.72
C HIS A 52 -11.16 -12.33 -15.24
N ALA A 53 -12.08 -11.92 -16.09
CA ALA A 53 -12.25 -10.52 -16.46
C ALA A 53 -12.48 -9.68 -15.19
N PHE A 54 -11.76 -8.57 -15.06
CA PHE A 54 -11.90 -7.63 -13.95
C PHE A 54 -12.81 -6.49 -14.38
N ASN A 55 -14.04 -6.52 -13.87
CA ASN A 55 -15.09 -5.55 -14.20
C ASN A 55 -15.20 -4.51 -13.09
N LEU A 56 -15.00 -3.25 -13.43
CA LEU A 56 -15.20 -2.07 -12.59
C LEU A 56 -16.24 -1.15 -13.22
N ALA A 57 -16.71 -0.19 -12.45
CA ALA A 57 -17.73 0.78 -12.90
C ALA A 57 -17.37 1.49 -14.22
N LYS A 58 -16.09 1.69 -14.51
CA LYS A 58 -15.63 2.49 -15.66
C LYS A 58 -14.92 1.70 -16.76
N TYR A 59 -14.49 0.46 -16.52
CA TYR A 59 -13.78 -0.36 -17.50
C TYR A 59 -13.73 -1.85 -17.15
N SER A 60 -13.46 -2.70 -18.15
CA SER A 60 -13.22 -4.14 -18.02
C SER A 60 -11.87 -4.50 -18.66
N ARG A 61 -11.16 -5.47 -18.10
CA ARG A 61 -9.88 -5.94 -18.65
C ARG A 61 -9.64 -7.42 -18.33
N THR A 62 -8.89 -8.10 -19.20
CA THR A 62 -8.42 -9.49 -19.05
C THR A 62 -6.93 -9.59 -18.85
N THR A 63 -6.22 -8.48 -19.07
CA THR A 63 -4.78 -8.33 -18.81
C THR A 63 -4.52 -7.01 -18.09
N THR A 64 -3.37 -6.89 -17.44
CA THR A 64 -2.90 -5.63 -16.89
C THR A 64 -1.42 -5.44 -17.24
N PRO A 65 -1.03 -4.25 -17.75
CA PRO A 65 0.36 -3.94 -18.00
C PRO A 65 1.12 -3.76 -16.70
N ASP A 66 2.37 -4.16 -16.70
CA ASP A 66 3.29 -4.08 -15.58
C ASP A 66 4.72 -3.83 -16.05
N VAL A 67 5.59 -3.33 -15.16
CA VAL A 67 7.04 -3.28 -15.40
C VAL A 67 7.74 -3.83 -14.16
N GLN A 68 8.50 -4.90 -14.35
CA GLN A 68 9.33 -5.50 -13.32
C GLN A 68 10.63 -4.72 -13.18
N VAL A 69 11.12 -4.58 -11.94
CA VAL A 69 12.33 -3.85 -11.59
C VAL A 69 13.29 -4.75 -10.84
N GLU A 70 14.54 -4.74 -11.24
CA GLU A 70 15.66 -5.36 -10.54
C GLU A 70 16.65 -4.28 -10.08
N LEU A 71 17.03 -4.31 -8.81
CA LEU A 71 18.06 -3.46 -8.26
C LEU A 71 19.19 -4.32 -7.69
N GLU A 72 20.34 -4.32 -8.32
CA GLU A 72 21.50 -5.15 -7.94
C GLU A 72 22.52 -4.34 -7.15
N TYR A 73 23.08 -4.95 -6.11
CA TYR A 73 24.24 -4.45 -5.38
C TYR A 73 25.11 -5.61 -4.87
N ASP A 74 26.39 -5.65 -5.27
CA ASP A 74 27.36 -6.70 -4.89
C ASP A 74 26.83 -8.13 -5.10
N GLY A 75 26.15 -8.38 -6.22
CA GLY A 75 25.59 -9.69 -6.58
C GLY A 75 24.28 -10.06 -5.88
N VAL A 76 23.76 -9.22 -5.01
CA VAL A 76 22.43 -9.38 -4.43
C VAL A 76 21.41 -8.59 -5.24
N VAL A 77 20.30 -9.20 -5.61
CA VAL A 77 19.25 -8.59 -6.41
C VAL A 77 17.99 -8.41 -5.57
N GLY A 78 17.50 -7.18 -5.51
CA GLY A 78 16.17 -6.83 -5.01
C GLY A 78 15.19 -6.70 -6.17
N TYR A 79 13.95 -7.14 -5.97
CA TYR A 79 12.88 -7.12 -6.96
C TYR A 79 11.82 -6.09 -6.60
N GLY A 80 11.30 -5.40 -7.62
CA GLY A 80 10.21 -4.45 -7.52
C GLY A 80 9.27 -4.55 -8.70
N GLU A 81 8.14 -3.88 -8.59
CA GLU A 81 7.05 -3.95 -9.56
C GLU A 81 6.39 -2.59 -9.70
N CYS A 82 6.01 -2.25 -10.93
CA CYS A 82 5.31 -1.02 -11.28
C CYS A 82 3.96 -1.37 -11.91
N SER A 83 2.93 -1.59 -11.11
CA SER A 83 1.58 -1.78 -11.64
C SER A 83 0.93 -0.43 -11.95
N MET A 84 0.32 -0.32 -13.14
CA MET A 84 -0.16 0.94 -13.71
C MET A 84 -1.68 0.94 -13.88
N PRO A 85 -2.47 1.19 -12.82
CA PRO A 85 -3.90 1.36 -13.00
C PRO A 85 -4.19 2.62 -13.84
N PRO A 86 -5.22 2.59 -14.71
CA PRO A 86 -5.49 3.68 -15.65
C PRO A 86 -5.63 5.06 -15.00
N TYR A 87 -6.16 5.14 -13.78
CA TYR A 87 -6.40 6.42 -13.10
C TYR A 87 -5.13 7.11 -12.55
N LEU A 88 -3.99 6.43 -12.54
CA LEU A 88 -2.70 7.07 -12.22
C LEU A 88 -2.07 7.76 -13.42
N GLY A 89 -2.56 7.48 -14.65
CA GLY A 89 -2.13 8.13 -15.88
C GLY A 89 -0.74 7.71 -16.35
N GLU A 90 -0.21 6.59 -15.86
CA GLU A 90 1.07 6.02 -16.29
C GLU A 90 0.85 4.90 -17.32
N SER A 91 1.84 4.69 -18.17
CA SER A 91 1.90 3.61 -19.17
C SER A 91 3.25 2.91 -19.10
N VAL A 92 3.34 1.71 -19.70
CA VAL A 92 4.63 0.99 -19.82
C VAL A 92 5.72 1.90 -20.39
N GLU A 93 5.39 2.69 -21.42
CA GLU A 93 6.33 3.61 -22.05
C GLU A 93 6.78 4.71 -21.08
N SER A 94 5.84 5.35 -20.35
CA SER A 94 6.18 6.41 -19.41
C SER A 94 6.99 5.91 -18.22
N VAL A 95 6.65 4.72 -17.70
CA VAL A 95 7.38 4.05 -16.62
C VAL A 95 8.80 3.69 -17.08
N CYS A 96 8.95 3.02 -18.23
CA CYS A 96 10.28 2.67 -18.76
C CYS A 96 11.13 3.91 -19.06
N LYS A 97 10.52 5.00 -19.58
CA LYS A 97 11.20 6.27 -19.81
C LYS A 97 11.71 6.89 -18.50
N PHE A 98 10.88 6.90 -17.45
CA PHE A 98 11.30 7.41 -16.15
C PHE A 98 12.43 6.56 -15.56
N LEU A 99 12.27 5.23 -15.51
CA LEU A 99 13.28 4.32 -14.98
C LEU A 99 14.62 4.46 -15.73
N GLY A 100 14.58 4.59 -17.08
CA GLY A 100 15.76 4.79 -17.91
C GLY A 100 16.46 6.14 -17.70
N SER A 101 15.80 7.11 -17.09
CA SER A 101 16.40 8.41 -16.76
C SER A 101 17.14 8.43 -15.40
N LEU A 102 17.00 7.38 -14.60
CA LEU A 102 17.61 7.30 -13.28
C LEU A 102 19.10 6.90 -13.37
N ASN A 103 19.95 7.65 -12.71
CA ASN A 103 21.35 7.29 -12.49
C ASN A 103 21.53 6.77 -11.05
N LEU A 104 21.22 5.50 -10.82
CA LEU A 104 21.40 4.88 -9.50
C LEU A 104 22.84 4.43 -9.24
N GLU A 105 23.68 4.31 -10.27
CA GLU A 105 25.10 3.93 -10.11
C GLU A 105 25.93 4.98 -9.33
N GLN A 106 25.42 6.20 -9.15
CA GLN A 106 26.04 7.19 -8.28
C GLN A 106 26.05 6.80 -6.80
N PHE A 107 25.18 5.88 -6.40
CA PHE A 107 25.06 5.42 -5.01
C PHE A 107 25.92 4.16 -4.79
N THR A 108 26.86 4.28 -3.86
CA THR A 108 27.79 3.21 -3.46
C THR A 108 27.42 2.57 -2.11
N ASP A 109 26.42 3.11 -1.43
CA ASP A 109 25.88 2.57 -0.18
C ASP A 109 24.34 2.48 -0.28
N PRO A 110 23.79 1.26 -0.44
CA PRO A 110 22.36 1.07 -0.56
C PRO A 110 21.59 1.37 0.74
N PHE A 111 22.27 1.40 1.90
CA PHE A 111 21.65 1.72 3.18
C PHE A 111 21.29 3.20 3.35
N ARG A 112 21.80 4.07 2.48
CA ARG A 112 21.36 5.47 2.40
C ARG A 112 19.99 5.60 1.70
N LYS A 113 19.06 4.78 2.11
CA LYS A 113 17.74 4.63 1.50
C LYS A 113 17.01 5.96 1.32
N GLU A 114 16.99 6.82 2.34
CA GLU A 114 16.30 8.12 2.25
C GLU A 114 16.92 9.03 1.18
N ASP A 115 18.25 9.04 1.02
CA ASP A 115 18.92 9.84 0.00
C ASP A 115 18.63 9.30 -1.41
N ILE A 116 18.62 7.97 -1.57
CA ILE A 116 18.34 7.31 -2.85
C ILE A 116 16.89 7.63 -3.26
N LEU A 117 15.93 7.45 -2.37
CA LEU A 117 14.52 7.71 -2.67
C LEU A 117 14.22 9.20 -2.85
N ALA A 118 14.90 10.09 -2.13
CA ALA A 118 14.81 11.53 -2.36
C ALA A 118 15.32 11.90 -3.76
N TYR A 119 16.42 11.29 -4.23
CA TYR A 119 16.88 11.45 -5.60
C TYR A 119 15.84 10.97 -6.60
N VAL A 120 15.30 9.75 -6.44
CA VAL A 120 14.26 9.19 -7.33
C VAL A 120 13.04 10.12 -7.39
N GLU A 121 12.61 10.66 -6.25
CA GLU A 121 11.49 11.60 -6.18
C GLU A 121 11.78 12.90 -6.94
N SER A 122 13.02 13.39 -6.90
CA SER A 122 13.43 14.68 -7.48
C SER A 122 13.57 14.68 -8.99
N VAL A 123 13.74 13.51 -9.65
CA VAL A 123 14.02 13.42 -11.09
C VAL A 123 12.86 13.92 -11.95
N ALA A 124 11.63 13.58 -11.60
CA ALA A 124 10.44 14.11 -12.24
C ALA A 124 9.22 14.02 -11.31
N PRO A 125 8.24 14.94 -11.46
CA PRO A 125 6.96 14.84 -10.74
C PRO A 125 6.17 13.62 -11.23
N ASN A 126 5.15 13.22 -10.47
CA ASN A 126 4.31 12.04 -10.74
C ASN A 126 5.13 10.73 -10.82
N ASN A 127 4.93 9.91 -11.83
CA ASN A 127 5.62 8.61 -12.03
C ASN A 127 5.56 7.72 -10.78
N ARG A 128 4.39 7.62 -10.16
CA ARG A 128 4.21 6.99 -8.84
C ARG A 128 4.48 5.50 -8.87
N ALA A 129 3.95 4.80 -9.89
CA ALA A 129 4.18 3.37 -10.06
C ALA A 129 5.68 3.09 -10.32
N ALA A 130 6.33 3.88 -11.17
CA ALA A 130 7.76 3.73 -11.43
C ALA A 130 8.61 3.96 -10.16
N LYS A 131 8.28 4.97 -9.37
CA LYS A 131 8.94 5.24 -8.07
C LYS A 131 8.70 4.12 -7.07
N ALA A 132 7.46 3.59 -7.02
CA ALA A 132 7.12 2.45 -6.17
C ALA A 132 7.94 1.20 -6.53
N GLY A 133 8.13 0.91 -7.82
CA GLY A 133 8.96 -0.20 -8.27
C GLY A 133 10.40 -0.09 -7.78
N VAL A 134 11.00 1.09 -7.84
CA VAL A 134 12.37 1.32 -7.31
C VAL A 134 12.40 1.20 -5.78
N ASP A 135 11.41 1.76 -5.08
CA ASP A 135 11.32 1.69 -3.62
C ASP A 135 11.16 0.24 -3.15
N ILE A 136 10.27 -0.53 -3.76
CA ILE A 136 10.05 -1.96 -3.43
C ILE A 136 11.33 -2.76 -3.69
N ALA A 137 11.99 -2.55 -4.84
CA ALA A 137 13.25 -3.23 -5.16
C ALA A 137 14.35 -2.89 -4.17
N LEU A 138 14.44 -1.63 -3.73
CA LEU A 138 15.42 -1.21 -2.73
C LEU A 138 15.13 -1.84 -1.36
N HIS A 139 13.88 -1.91 -0.95
CA HIS A 139 13.49 -2.57 0.30
C HIS A 139 13.79 -4.06 0.25
N ASP A 140 13.48 -4.77 -0.83
CA ASP A 140 13.78 -6.18 -1.00
C ASP A 140 15.32 -6.43 -0.98
N LEU A 141 16.09 -5.60 -1.69
CA LEU A 141 17.55 -5.64 -1.65
C LEU A 141 18.09 -5.47 -0.23
N LEU A 142 17.64 -4.46 0.49
CA LEU A 142 18.09 -4.19 1.86
C LEU A 142 17.70 -5.30 2.82
N GLY A 143 16.48 -5.84 2.70
CA GLY A 143 16.03 -6.98 3.48
C GLY A 143 16.93 -8.21 3.29
N LYS A 144 17.30 -8.51 2.03
CA LYS A 144 18.23 -9.58 1.68
C LYS A 144 19.64 -9.34 2.22
N LEU A 145 20.16 -8.10 2.11
CA LEU A 145 21.46 -7.73 2.66
C LEU A 145 21.53 -7.81 4.19
N MET A 146 20.41 -7.56 4.88
CA MET A 146 20.28 -7.69 6.34
C MET A 146 19.87 -9.09 6.79
N GLY A 147 19.45 -9.97 5.87
CA GLY A 147 18.93 -11.31 6.19
C GLY A 147 17.62 -11.30 6.97
N GLN A 148 16.81 -10.24 6.86
CA GLN A 148 15.55 -10.09 7.60
C GLN A 148 14.45 -9.48 6.73
N PRO A 149 13.18 -9.94 6.87
CA PRO A 149 12.03 -9.29 6.24
C PRO A 149 11.69 -7.97 6.94
N TRP A 150 11.08 -7.04 6.20
CA TRP A 150 10.84 -5.68 6.70
C TRP A 150 9.91 -5.61 7.90
N TYR A 151 8.90 -6.47 8.01
CA TYR A 151 8.07 -6.49 9.22
C TYR A 151 8.88 -6.73 10.50
N LYS A 152 9.94 -7.55 10.43
CA LYS A 152 10.86 -7.77 11.56
C LYS A 152 11.78 -6.57 11.79
N ILE A 153 12.28 -5.95 10.72
CA ILE A 153 13.12 -4.74 10.81
C ILE A 153 12.34 -3.61 11.48
N TRP A 154 11.04 -3.50 11.19
CA TRP A 154 10.14 -2.57 11.85
C TRP A 154 9.66 -3.02 13.24
N GLY A 155 10.06 -4.19 13.72
CA GLY A 155 9.66 -4.73 15.03
C GLY A 155 8.20 -5.13 15.13
N LEU A 156 7.57 -5.51 14.01
CA LEU A 156 6.16 -5.83 13.95
C LEU A 156 5.88 -7.31 14.25
N ASN A 157 4.76 -7.58 14.92
CA ASN A 157 4.26 -8.94 15.11
C ASN A 157 3.33 -9.33 13.95
N PRO A 158 3.72 -10.33 13.11
CA PRO A 158 2.91 -10.74 11.95
C PRO A 158 1.54 -11.32 12.33
N GLU A 159 1.37 -11.84 13.55
CA GLU A 159 0.07 -12.36 14.03
C GLU A 159 -0.99 -11.27 14.20
N LYS A 160 -0.58 -9.99 14.20
CA LYS A 160 -1.49 -8.85 14.22
C LYS A 160 -1.99 -8.45 12.85
N ALA A 161 -1.51 -9.07 11.78
CA ALA A 161 -1.99 -8.80 10.44
C ALA A 161 -3.50 -9.12 10.35
N PRO A 162 -4.32 -8.21 9.79
CA PRO A 162 -5.74 -8.49 9.58
C PRO A 162 -5.91 -9.58 8.51
N LEU A 163 -7.11 -10.16 8.47
CA LEU A 163 -7.49 -11.05 7.38
C LEU A 163 -7.46 -10.25 6.06
N THR A 164 -6.89 -10.86 5.03
CA THR A 164 -7.03 -10.33 3.68
C THR A 164 -8.41 -10.68 3.10
N THR A 165 -8.80 -9.95 2.08
CA THR A 165 -10.10 -10.11 1.41
C THR A 165 -9.94 -10.71 0.01
N CYS A 166 -11.05 -11.25 -0.50
CA CYS A 166 -11.21 -11.50 -1.92
C CYS A 166 -12.31 -10.61 -2.49
N THR A 167 -12.09 -10.07 -3.69
CA THR A 167 -13.02 -9.15 -4.32
C THR A 167 -14.05 -9.89 -5.18
N ILE A 168 -15.33 -9.65 -4.92
CA ILE A 168 -16.44 -10.00 -5.80
C ILE A 168 -16.80 -8.76 -6.62
N GLY A 169 -16.50 -8.82 -7.92
CA GLY A 169 -16.83 -7.76 -8.87
C GLY A 169 -18.31 -7.75 -9.25
N ILE A 170 -18.74 -6.66 -9.90
CA ILE A 170 -20.08 -6.51 -10.46
C ILE A 170 -20.19 -7.43 -11.68
N ASP A 171 -21.12 -8.40 -11.64
CA ASP A 171 -21.28 -9.41 -12.69
C ASP A 171 -22.71 -9.98 -12.68
N THR A 172 -22.99 -11.00 -13.53
CA THR A 172 -24.25 -11.74 -13.45
C THR A 172 -24.30 -12.61 -12.19
N ASP A 173 -25.50 -12.96 -11.75
CA ASP A 173 -25.71 -13.79 -10.56
C ASP A 173 -24.98 -15.13 -10.65
N GLU A 174 -24.92 -15.75 -11.83
CA GLU A 174 -24.24 -17.00 -12.08
C GLU A 174 -22.73 -16.88 -11.85
N VAL A 175 -22.12 -15.82 -12.37
CA VAL A 175 -20.68 -15.54 -12.22
C VAL A 175 -20.35 -15.20 -10.76
N VAL A 176 -21.21 -14.45 -10.08
CA VAL A 176 -21.06 -14.16 -8.65
C VAL A 176 -21.09 -15.44 -7.84
N ARG A 177 -22.06 -16.34 -8.09
CA ARG A 177 -22.14 -17.65 -7.40
C ARG A 177 -20.90 -18.50 -7.65
N GLN A 178 -20.41 -18.54 -8.88
CA GLN A 178 -19.17 -19.24 -9.22
C GLN A 178 -17.99 -18.68 -8.44
N LYS A 179 -17.78 -17.35 -8.47
CA LYS A 179 -16.68 -16.68 -7.75
C LYS A 179 -16.77 -16.91 -6.24
N MET A 180 -17.96 -16.88 -5.66
CA MET A 180 -18.16 -17.18 -4.24
C MET A 180 -17.77 -18.61 -3.87
N THR A 181 -17.96 -19.57 -4.77
CA THR A 181 -17.49 -20.96 -4.58
C THR A 181 -15.95 -21.04 -4.65
N GLU A 182 -15.33 -20.36 -5.62
CA GLU A 182 -13.86 -20.34 -5.78
C GLU A 182 -13.16 -19.63 -4.61
N THR A 183 -13.84 -18.77 -3.88
CA THR A 183 -13.31 -17.97 -2.78
C THR A 183 -13.70 -18.48 -1.40
N TYR A 184 -14.13 -19.72 -1.30
CA TYR A 184 -14.69 -20.32 -0.06
C TYR A 184 -13.75 -20.25 1.15
N ASP A 185 -12.44 -20.33 0.92
CA ASP A 185 -11.43 -20.29 1.99
C ASP A 185 -11.23 -18.88 2.60
N PHE A 186 -11.66 -17.84 1.91
CA PHE A 186 -11.59 -16.48 2.44
C PHE A 186 -12.61 -16.28 3.56
N LYS A 187 -12.23 -15.47 4.56
CA LYS A 187 -13.06 -15.13 5.73
C LYS A 187 -13.58 -13.70 5.69
N LEU A 188 -13.18 -12.93 4.68
CA LEU A 188 -13.58 -11.57 4.42
C LEU A 188 -13.75 -11.38 2.92
N ILE A 189 -14.85 -10.77 2.49
CA ILE A 189 -15.15 -10.50 1.09
C ILE A 189 -15.36 -8.99 0.89
N LYS A 190 -14.76 -8.46 -0.17
CA LYS A 190 -15.01 -7.12 -0.71
C LYS A 190 -16.07 -7.22 -1.80
N VAL A 191 -17.15 -6.50 -1.68
CA VAL A 191 -18.22 -6.43 -2.70
C VAL A 191 -18.09 -5.10 -3.45
N LYS A 192 -17.87 -5.17 -4.76
CA LYS A 192 -17.82 -3.98 -5.62
C LYS A 192 -19.22 -3.49 -5.91
N MET A 193 -19.45 -2.18 -5.79
CA MET A 193 -20.72 -1.50 -5.99
C MET A 193 -20.55 -0.25 -6.87
N GLY A 194 -21.63 0.51 -7.06
CA GLY A 194 -21.59 1.81 -7.75
C GLY A 194 -21.85 1.74 -9.26
N LEU A 195 -22.18 0.56 -9.81
CA LEU A 195 -22.54 0.43 -11.22
C LEU A 195 -23.97 -0.01 -11.40
N GLY A 196 -24.80 0.87 -11.92
CA GLY A 196 -26.17 0.55 -12.30
C GLY A 196 -27.23 0.89 -11.27
N GLY A 197 -26.86 1.61 -10.21
CA GLY A 197 -27.75 2.20 -9.22
C GLY A 197 -27.97 1.34 -7.99
N ILE A 198 -28.57 1.95 -6.97
CA ILE A 198 -28.76 1.42 -5.62
C ILE A 198 -29.39 0.03 -5.59
N GLU A 199 -30.43 -0.20 -6.40
CA GLU A 199 -31.15 -1.48 -6.40
C GLU A 199 -30.27 -2.65 -6.86
N LYS A 200 -29.38 -2.42 -7.82
CA LYS A 200 -28.41 -3.45 -8.24
C LYS A 200 -27.34 -3.68 -7.19
N ASP A 201 -26.88 -2.62 -6.53
CA ASP A 201 -25.93 -2.71 -5.45
C ASP A 201 -26.50 -3.51 -4.27
N LYS A 202 -27.74 -3.22 -3.87
CA LYS A 202 -28.48 -3.97 -2.84
C LYS A 202 -28.63 -5.44 -3.23
N HIS A 203 -29.07 -5.72 -4.46
CA HIS A 203 -29.23 -7.07 -4.98
C HIS A 203 -27.90 -7.87 -4.91
N LEU A 204 -26.80 -7.30 -5.38
CA LEU A 204 -25.49 -7.96 -5.35
C LEU A 204 -25.05 -8.28 -3.92
N TYR A 205 -25.24 -7.34 -2.99
CA TYR A 205 -24.87 -7.56 -1.58
C TYR A 205 -25.72 -8.69 -0.96
N GLU A 206 -27.03 -8.68 -1.19
CA GLU A 206 -27.93 -9.70 -0.70
C GLU A 206 -27.66 -11.06 -1.31
N LEU A 207 -27.30 -11.11 -2.59
CA LEU A 207 -26.88 -12.35 -3.26
C LEU A 207 -25.64 -12.95 -2.58
N VAL A 208 -24.59 -12.15 -2.36
CA VAL A 208 -23.37 -12.60 -1.67
C VAL A 208 -23.70 -13.07 -0.25
N ARG A 209 -24.49 -12.30 0.49
CA ARG A 209 -24.94 -12.63 1.84
C ARG A 209 -25.79 -13.92 1.88
N SER A 210 -26.64 -14.17 0.88
CA SER A 210 -27.44 -15.39 0.79
C SER A 210 -26.61 -16.64 0.58
N ILE A 211 -25.46 -16.52 -0.11
CA ILE A 211 -24.54 -17.64 -0.35
C ILE A 211 -23.69 -17.94 0.87
N ARG A 212 -23.22 -16.90 1.57
CA ARG A 212 -22.38 -16.99 2.77
C ARG A 212 -22.95 -16.07 3.86
N PRO A 213 -23.94 -16.52 4.65
CA PRO A 213 -24.62 -15.68 5.64
C PRO A 213 -23.70 -15.18 6.76
N ASP A 214 -22.69 -15.93 7.12
CA ASP A 214 -21.75 -15.68 8.23
C ASP A 214 -20.47 -14.93 7.83
N ILE A 215 -20.24 -14.73 6.51
CA ILE A 215 -19.00 -14.12 6.03
C ILE A 215 -18.96 -12.63 6.39
N LYS A 216 -17.77 -12.14 6.78
CA LYS A 216 -17.55 -10.71 6.93
C LYS A 216 -17.54 -10.03 5.57
N LEU A 217 -18.25 -8.91 5.43
CA LEU A 217 -18.36 -8.16 4.20
C LEU A 217 -17.99 -6.69 4.42
N TYR A 218 -17.38 -6.09 3.42
CA TYR A 218 -17.35 -4.65 3.24
C TYR A 218 -17.57 -4.30 1.77
N VAL A 219 -17.87 -3.05 1.49
CA VAL A 219 -18.17 -2.61 0.13
C VAL A 219 -17.20 -1.55 -0.35
N ASP A 220 -16.95 -1.57 -1.66
CA ASP A 220 -16.24 -0.52 -2.36
C ASP A 220 -17.15 -0.01 -3.48
N ALA A 221 -17.64 1.21 -3.29
CA ALA A 221 -18.52 1.86 -4.25
C ALA A 221 -17.77 2.47 -5.44
N ASN A 222 -16.43 2.50 -5.42
CA ASN A 222 -15.59 3.02 -6.50
C ASN A 222 -16.09 4.36 -7.08
N GLN A 223 -16.47 5.30 -6.19
CA GLN A 223 -16.97 6.62 -6.56
C GLN A 223 -18.35 6.58 -7.26
N GLY A 224 -19.13 5.51 -7.09
CA GLY A 224 -20.34 5.25 -7.89
C GLY A 224 -21.61 5.91 -7.36
N TRP A 225 -21.67 6.35 -6.10
CA TRP A 225 -22.85 7.00 -5.54
C TRP A 225 -22.80 8.51 -5.78
N LYS A 226 -23.95 9.05 -6.21
CA LYS A 226 -24.00 10.38 -6.84
C LYS A 226 -24.03 11.54 -5.85
N THR A 227 -24.74 11.35 -4.73
CA THR A 227 -24.92 12.38 -3.71
C THR A 227 -24.57 11.86 -2.32
N LYS A 228 -24.28 12.76 -1.40
CA LYS A 228 -24.00 12.39 0.00
C LYS A 228 -25.21 11.79 0.70
N GLU A 229 -26.42 12.20 0.29
CA GLU A 229 -27.68 11.67 0.80
C GLU A 229 -27.87 10.21 0.35
N GLU A 230 -27.65 9.93 -0.94
CA GLU A 230 -27.65 8.57 -1.50
C GLU A 230 -26.62 7.68 -0.80
N ALA A 231 -25.42 8.21 -0.58
CA ALA A 231 -24.35 7.49 0.11
C ALA A 231 -24.69 7.21 1.59
N LEU A 232 -25.39 8.13 2.26
CA LEU A 232 -25.83 7.93 3.64
C LEU A 232 -26.93 6.86 3.71
N GLU A 233 -27.95 6.92 2.84
CA GLU A 233 -28.99 5.89 2.77
C GLU A 233 -28.39 4.49 2.57
N MET A 234 -27.40 4.37 1.67
CA MET A 234 -26.72 3.10 1.44
C MET A 234 -25.87 2.66 2.65
N ALA A 235 -25.18 3.58 3.31
CA ALA A 235 -24.40 3.24 4.50
C ALA A 235 -25.29 2.77 5.66
N GLU A 236 -26.46 3.39 5.86
CA GLU A 236 -27.46 2.96 6.84
C GLU A 236 -28.01 1.56 6.50
N TRP A 237 -28.42 1.34 5.25
CA TRP A 237 -28.90 0.04 4.80
C TRP A 237 -27.83 -1.06 4.95
N LEU A 238 -26.57 -0.77 4.63
CA LEU A 238 -25.44 -1.70 4.78
C LEU A 238 -25.12 -2.00 6.25
N ALA A 239 -25.27 -1.02 7.12
CA ALA A 239 -25.08 -1.22 8.56
C ALA A 239 -26.09 -2.23 9.13
N ASP A 240 -27.34 -2.17 8.71
CA ASP A 240 -28.39 -3.13 9.07
C ASP A 240 -28.12 -4.56 8.53
N LYS A 241 -27.15 -4.71 7.62
CA LYS A 241 -26.73 -5.97 7.00
C LYS A 241 -25.34 -6.43 7.45
N ASP A 242 -24.83 -5.91 8.58
CA ASP A 242 -23.52 -6.27 9.13
C ASP A 242 -22.34 -5.99 8.19
N CYS A 243 -22.39 -4.92 7.41
CA CYS A 243 -21.26 -4.42 6.64
C CYS A 243 -20.22 -3.78 7.58
N LEU A 244 -18.94 -3.98 7.31
CA LEU A 244 -17.87 -3.46 8.19
C LEU A 244 -17.56 -1.99 7.94
N PHE A 245 -17.52 -1.56 6.69
CA PHE A 245 -17.21 -0.19 6.27
C PHE A 245 -17.53 0.02 4.79
N VAL A 246 -17.50 1.27 4.36
CA VAL A 246 -17.69 1.68 2.96
C VAL A 246 -16.42 2.34 2.44
N GLU A 247 -15.87 1.82 1.33
CA GLU A 247 -14.72 2.38 0.64
C GLU A 247 -15.20 3.26 -0.52
N GLN A 248 -14.63 4.47 -0.63
CA GLN A 248 -14.78 5.49 -1.66
C GLN A 248 -16.21 5.63 -2.23
N PRO A 249 -17.19 6.07 -1.43
CA PRO A 249 -18.58 6.19 -1.87
C PRO A 249 -18.80 7.27 -2.94
N LEU A 250 -18.18 8.44 -2.74
CA LEU A 250 -18.36 9.62 -3.59
C LEU A 250 -17.17 9.85 -4.53
N GLU A 251 -17.44 10.52 -5.65
CA GLU A 251 -16.37 10.97 -6.56
C GLU A 251 -15.35 11.84 -5.82
N LYS A 252 -14.06 11.59 -6.11
CA LYS A 252 -12.93 12.28 -5.44
C LYS A 252 -12.87 13.78 -5.73
N GLU A 253 -13.53 14.23 -6.80
CA GLU A 253 -13.65 15.64 -7.20
C GLU A 253 -14.78 16.37 -6.48
N LYS A 254 -15.67 15.67 -5.77
CA LYS A 254 -16.70 16.27 -4.94
C LYS A 254 -16.11 17.16 -3.84
N PRO A 255 -16.84 18.19 -3.37
CA PRO A 255 -16.43 18.97 -2.22
C PRO A 255 -16.13 18.07 -1.00
N LEU A 256 -15.02 18.32 -0.33
CA LEU A 256 -14.67 17.56 0.89
C LEU A 256 -15.74 17.67 1.99
N ASP A 257 -16.45 18.78 2.04
CA ASP A 257 -17.56 19.00 2.97
C ASP A 257 -18.70 18.00 2.79
N ASP A 258 -18.94 17.51 1.57
CA ASP A 258 -19.95 16.49 1.32
C ASP A 258 -19.52 15.14 1.94
N THR A 259 -18.23 14.79 1.81
CA THR A 259 -17.69 13.58 2.42
C THR A 259 -17.61 13.70 3.94
N ALA A 260 -17.19 14.86 4.46
CA ALA A 260 -17.16 15.12 5.91
C ALA A 260 -18.57 15.02 6.51
N TRP A 261 -19.57 15.60 5.85
CA TRP A 261 -20.98 15.50 6.23
C TRP A 261 -21.48 14.06 6.27
N LEU A 262 -21.09 13.26 5.26
CA LEU A 262 -21.42 11.83 5.19
C LEU A 262 -20.73 11.06 6.33
N THR A 263 -19.44 11.26 6.54
CA THR A 263 -18.63 10.55 7.55
C THR A 263 -19.14 10.83 8.97
N GLU A 264 -19.57 12.06 9.25
CA GLU A 264 -20.13 12.44 10.56
C GLU A 264 -21.44 11.71 10.89
N ARG A 265 -22.24 11.39 9.84
CA ARG A 265 -23.61 10.81 10.00
C ARG A 265 -23.66 9.32 9.74
N SER A 266 -22.71 8.79 8.99
CA SER A 266 -22.68 7.38 8.63
C SER A 266 -22.49 6.47 9.85
N PRO A 267 -23.32 5.43 10.01
CA PRO A 267 -23.09 4.42 11.05
C PRO A 267 -21.86 3.54 10.76
N LEU A 268 -21.36 3.56 9.53
CA LEU A 268 -20.20 2.80 9.08
C LEU A 268 -19.00 3.73 8.83
N PRO A 269 -17.77 3.26 9.10
CA PRO A 269 -16.57 3.99 8.69
C PRO A 269 -16.54 4.25 7.17
N ILE A 270 -16.18 5.47 6.78
CA ILE A 270 -15.98 5.86 5.38
C ILE A 270 -14.47 5.92 5.10
N VAL A 271 -13.99 5.13 4.14
CA VAL A 271 -12.57 4.94 3.83
C VAL A 271 -12.23 5.54 2.46
N ALA A 272 -11.19 6.36 2.40
CA ALA A 272 -10.70 6.96 1.14
C ALA A 272 -9.82 5.97 0.37
N ASP A 273 -10.07 5.78 -0.93
CA ASP A 273 -9.17 5.06 -1.85
C ASP A 273 -8.66 5.99 -2.97
N GLU A 274 -9.46 6.24 -4.01
CA GLU A 274 -9.03 7.04 -5.16
C GLU A 274 -8.75 8.50 -4.80
N ALA A 275 -9.41 9.03 -3.79
CA ALA A 275 -9.16 10.38 -3.28
C ALA A 275 -7.79 10.48 -2.58
N PHE A 276 -7.36 9.45 -1.87
CA PHE A 276 -6.14 9.42 -1.07
C PHE A 276 -4.97 8.85 -1.88
N GLN A 277 -3.90 9.64 -2.03
CA GLN A 277 -2.78 9.28 -2.89
C GLN A 277 -1.43 9.31 -2.16
N ARG A 278 -1.11 10.40 -1.47
CA ARG A 278 0.21 10.69 -0.94
C ARG A 278 0.16 11.14 0.53
N LEU A 279 1.31 11.09 1.18
CA LEU A 279 1.45 11.51 2.59
C LEU A 279 0.83 12.88 2.92
N PRO A 280 0.98 13.93 2.08
CA PRO A 280 0.36 15.22 2.36
C PRO A 280 -1.17 15.21 2.42
N ASP A 281 -1.83 14.23 1.77
CA ASP A 281 -3.29 14.14 1.73
C ASP A 281 -3.88 13.84 3.12
N ILE A 282 -3.12 13.20 4.02
CA ILE A 282 -3.58 12.88 5.38
C ILE A 282 -4.08 14.14 6.10
N ARG A 283 -3.37 15.28 5.93
CA ARG A 283 -3.77 16.56 6.56
C ARG A 283 -5.13 17.07 6.05
N ARG A 284 -5.45 16.79 4.79
CA ARG A 284 -6.70 17.22 4.16
C ARG A 284 -7.86 16.32 4.54
N PHE A 285 -7.58 15.04 4.82
CA PHE A 285 -8.60 14.01 5.01
C PHE A 285 -8.85 13.65 6.47
N HIS A 286 -8.01 14.12 7.38
CA HIS A 286 -8.30 14.04 8.80
C HIS A 286 -9.59 14.83 9.13
N GLY A 287 -10.58 14.14 9.71
CA GLY A 287 -11.92 14.68 9.95
C GLY A 287 -12.88 14.63 8.75
N VAL A 288 -12.39 14.24 7.55
CA VAL A 288 -13.22 14.06 6.35
C VAL A 288 -13.55 12.59 6.12
N TYR A 289 -12.58 11.71 6.29
CA TYR A 289 -12.74 10.27 6.21
C TYR A 289 -12.44 9.61 7.55
N SER A 290 -13.12 8.51 7.86
CA SER A 290 -12.80 7.68 9.03
C SER A 290 -11.46 6.95 8.89
N GLY A 291 -11.05 6.68 7.66
CA GLY A 291 -9.84 5.93 7.35
C GLY A 291 -9.34 6.13 5.92
N ILE A 292 -8.18 5.54 5.66
CA ILE A 292 -7.49 5.63 4.36
C ILE A 292 -7.08 4.25 3.88
N ASN A 293 -7.14 4.03 2.56
CA ASN A 293 -6.58 2.87 1.89
C ASN A 293 -5.22 3.23 1.28
N ILE A 294 -4.15 2.66 1.84
CA ILE A 294 -2.77 2.83 1.36
C ILE A 294 -2.49 1.77 0.31
N LYS A 295 -2.07 2.19 -0.89
CA LYS A 295 -1.59 1.29 -1.95
C LYS A 295 -0.21 1.75 -2.39
N LEU A 296 0.75 0.84 -2.50
CA LEU A 296 2.15 1.19 -2.77
C LEU A 296 2.32 1.96 -4.06
N MET A 297 1.53 1.64 -5.10
CA MET A 297 1.55 2.34 -6.38
C MET A 297 1.06 3.79 -6.30
N LYS A 298 0.22 4.13 -5.31
CA LYS A 298 -0.20 5.52 -5.05
C LYS A 298 0.84 6.27 -4.23
N SER A 299 1.44 5.60 -3.25
CA SER A 299 2.33 6.18 -2.23
C SER A 299 3.81 6.15 -2.61
N THR A 300 4.15 5.86 -3.87
CA THR A 300 5.54 5.73 -4.31
C THR A 300 6.36 4.66 -3.54
N GLY A 301 5.69 3.64 -2.97
CA GLY A 301 6.32 2.49 -2.35
C GLY A 301 6.18 2.42 -0.83
N MET A 302 6.99 1.53 -0.23
CA MET A 302 6.94 1.16 1.19
C MET A 302 7.39 2.29 2.12
N ASN A 303 8.35 3.11 1.69
CA ASN A 303 8.93 4.16 2.52
C ASN A 303 7.90 5.24 2.88
N GLU A 304 7.18 5.76 1.89
CA GLU A 304 6.12 6.73 2.14
C GLU A 304 4.92 6.09 2.81
N ALA A 305 4.55 4.86 2.42
CA ALA A 305 3.47 4.11 3.03
C ALA A 305 3.66 3.93 4.55
N TYR A 306 4.87 3.60 5.01
CA TYR A 306 5.18 3.50 6.44
C TYR A 306 5.02 4.84 7.18
N LYS A 307 5.44 5.95 6.54
CA LYS A 307 5.22 7.30 7.08
C LYS A 307 3.74 7.66 7.16
N MET A 308 2.95 7.26 6.14
CA MET A 308 1.49 7.41 6.14
C MET A 308 0.83 6.65 7.29
N VAL A 309 1.19 5.37 7.49
CA VAL A 309 0.69 4.56 8.61
C VAL A 309 0.97 5.26 9.95
N THR A 310 2.19 5.71 10.14
CA THR A 310 2.61 6.36 11.39
C THR A 310 1.81 7.64 11.67
N LEU A 311 1.63 8.48 10.64
CA LEU A 311 0.88 9.74 10.79
C LEU A 311 -0.62 9.49 10.97
N ALA A 312 -1.21 8.58 10.19
CA ALA A 312 -2.62 8.24 10.30
C ALA A 312 -2.97 7.69 11.68
N ARG A 313 -2.12 6.82 12.26
CA ARG A 313 -2.28 6.32 13.62
C ARG A 313 -2.22 7.43 14.67
N ALA A 314 -1.30 8.38 14.52
CA ALA A 314 -1.20 9.53 15.42
C ALA A 314 -2.42 10.47 15.37
N LEU A 315 -3.23 10.36 14.32
CA LEU A 315 -4.48 11.11 14.10
C LEU A 315 -5.73 10.25 14.30
N ASP A 316 -5.61 9.06 14.91
CA ASP A 316 -6.70 8.12 15.18
C ASP A 316 -7.50 7.68 13.93
N MET A 317 -6.92 7.80 12.75
CA MET A 317 -7.53 7.33 11.51
C MET A 317 -7.41 5.81 11.39
N LYS A 318 -8.43 5.17 10.82
CA LYS A 318 -8.38 3.77 10.41
C LYS A 318 -7.49 3.59 9.19
N ILE A 319 -6.80 2.46 9.11
CA ILE A 319 -5.84 2.18 8.06
C ILE A 319 -6.18 0.86 7.37
N MET A 320 -6.33 0.93 6.07
CA MET A 320 -6.37 -0.21 5.18
C MET A 320 -5.09 -0.23 4.34
N VAL A 321 -4.53 -1.40 4.12
CA VAL A 321 -3.52 -1.63 3.09
C VAL A 321 -4.15 -2.42 1.95
N GLY A 322 -4.10 -1.85 0.76
CA GLY A 322 -4.62 -2.49 -0.45
C GLY A 322 -3.55 -2.61 -1.54
N CYS A 323 -3.93 -3.27 -2.63
CA CYS A 323 -3.11 -3.38 -3.83
C CYS A 323 -3.91 -2.95 -5.07
N MET A 324 -3.22 -2.88 -6.19
CA MET A 324 -3.80 -2.87 -7.53
C MET A 324 -3.96 -4.33 -8.01
N THR A 325 -4.05 -4.54 -9.31
CA THR A 325 -3.84 -5.87 -9.87
C THR A 325 -2.33 -6.03 -10.06
N GLU A 326 -1.70 -6.78 -9.20
CA GLU A 326 -0.24 -6.86 -9.02
C GLU A 326 0.22 -8.31 -8.95
N THR A 327 1.52 -8.54 -9.11
CA THR A 327 2.14 -9.84 -8.84
C THR A 327 2.36 -10.02 -7.34
N SER A 328 2.81 -11.22 -6.94
CA SER A 328 3.24 -11.49 -5.57
C SER A 328 4.39 -10.59 -5.11
N CYS A 329 5.14 -9.95 -6.01
CA CYS A 329 6.21 -9.01 -5.66
C CYS A 329 5.67 -7.80 -4.88
N ALA A 330 4.80 -7.00 -5.49
CA ALA A 330 4.23 -5.82 -4.84
C ALA A 330 3.25 -6.19 -3.72
N VAL A 331 2.45 -7.25 -3.90
CA VAL A 331 1.53 -7.73 -2.85
C VAL A 331 2.31 -8.13 -1.58
N THR A 332 3.43 -8.86 -1.72
CA THR A 332 4.26 -9.24 -0.56
C THR A 332 4.93 -8.04 0.08
N ALA A 333 5.33 -7.03 -0.70
CA ALA A 333 5.86 -5.77 -0.19
C ALA A 333 4.81 -5.02 0.64
N ALA A 334 3.57 -4.91 0.15
CA ALA A 334 2.46 -4.30 0.87
C ALA A 334 2.12 -5.07 2.17
N ALA A 335 2.18 -6.41 2.12
CA ALA A 335 1.92 -7.27 3.28
C ALA A 335 2.89 -7.03 4.44
N GLN A 336 4.10 -6.50 4.20
CA GLN A 336 5.02 -6.14 5.29
C GLN A 336 4.44 -5.08 6.24
N LEU A 337 3.50 -4.24 5.75
CA LEU A 337 2.83 -3.19 6.53
C LEU A 337 1.56 -3.68 7.23
N SER A 338 1.00 -4.82 6.82
CA SER A 338 -0.32 -5.28 7.27
C SER A 338 -0.46 -5.39 8.80
N PRO A 339 0.57 -5.77 9.60
CA PRO A 339 0.42 -5.81 11.06
C PRO A 339 0.14 -4.45 11.71
N LEU A 340 0.31 -3.35 10.98
CA LEU A 340 0.00 -1.99 11.42
C LEU A 340 -1.39 -1.53 10.99
N CYS A 341 -2.12 -2.31 10.19
CA CYS A 341 -3.37 -1.91 9.57
C CYS A 341 -4.59 -2.51 10.27
N ASP A 342 -5.75 -1.86 10.13
CA ASP A 342 -7.04 -2.38 10.60
C ASP A 342 -7.62 -3.38 9.60
N TRP A 343 -7.35 -3.17 8.29
CA TRP A 343 -7.85 -3.98 7.18
C TRP A 343 -6.78 -4.21 6.12
N ALA A 344 -6.94 -5.30 5.36
CA ALA A 344 -6.08 -5.64 4.23
C ALA A 344 -6.91 -6.12 3.03
N ASP A 345 -6.50 -5.70 1.82
CA ASP A 345 -7.03 -6.12 0.51
C ASP A 345 -5.85 -6.43 -0.42
N LEU A 346 -5.21 -7.62 -0.17
CA LEU A 346 -3.93 -8.05 -0.76
C LEU A 346 -4.04 -9.43 -1.40
#